data_3c34f24dfc874dcfaaa6059088708c36
#
_entry.id   3c34f24dfc874dcfaaa6059088708c36
#
_cell.length_a   1.000
_cell.length_b   1.000
_cell.length_c   1.000
_cell.angle_alpha   90.00
_cell.angle_beta   90.00
_cell.angle_gamma   90.00
#
_symmetry.space_group_name_H-M   'P 1'
#
loop_
_entity.id
_entity.type
_entity.pdbx_description
1 polymer ?
#
loop_
_entity_poly.entity_id
_entity_poly.type
_entity_poly.pdbx_seq_one_letter_code
_entity_poly.pdbx_strand_id
1 'polypeptide(L)'
;LLNFDLIKYIVLEAKRRNQHSGKNLAFVIATHLALINRDILQFCREHSILISTSLDGPQALHNTNRPRPGDNSYEKTIEGIQTVREMLGRDQVSALMTTTEASLDCVESIVDEYLAQDFKGIFLRPLSPYGFAIKTKAYRAYNAERWLEFYKQGLHYIIELNRRGIEFMEYYAS
;
A
#
# COMPACT_ATOMS: atom_id res chain seq x y z
N LEU A 1 -1.60 15.10 -1.00
CA LEU A 1 -0.20 15.32 -1.39
C LEU A 1 0.26 16.69 -0.92
N LEU A 2 1.38 16.74 -0.19
CA LEU A 2 1.85 17.98 0.45
C LEU A 2 2.44 18.99 -0.55
N ASN A 3 2.97 18.52 -1.69
CA ASN A 3 3.55 19.41 -2.71
C ASN A 3 3.30 18.82 -4.10
N PHE A 4 2.10 19.04 -4.62
CA PHE A 4 1.70 18.47 -5.90
C PHE A 4 2.40 19.16 -7.09
N ASP A 5 2.72 20.45 -6.98
CA ASP A 5 3.42 21.17 -8.05
C ASP A 5 4.85 20.65 -8.24
N LEU A 6 5.52 20.26 -7.16
CA LEU A 6 6.82 19.60 -7.27
C LEU A 6 6.71 18.24 -7.96
N ILE A 7 5.65 17.46 -7.69
CA ILE A 7 5.41 16.18 -8.35
C ILE A 7 5.20 16.39 -9.85
N LYS A 8 4.38 17.37 -10.25
CA LYS A 8 4.20 17.73 -11.65
C LYS A 8 5.53 18.08 -12.32
N TYR A 9 6.30 18.95 -11.68
CA TYR A 9 7.61 19.34 -12.20
C TYR A 9 8.54 18.13 -12.40
N ILE A 10 8.64 17.24 -11.42
CA ILE A 10 9.49 16.03 -11.50
C ILE A 10 9.06 15.13 -12.66
N VAL A 11 7.77 14.85 -12.79
CA VAL A 11 7.23 13.97 -13.84
C VAL A 11 7.48 14.57 -15.23
N LEU A 12 7.17 15.86 -15.41
CA LEU A 12 7.35 16.55 -16.70
C LEU A 12 8.83 16.66 -17.08
N GLU A 13 9.68 17.00 -16.14
CA GLU A 13 11.12 17.12 -16.38
C GLU A 13 11.77 15.76 -16.66
N ALA A 14 11.37 14.70 -15.95
CA ALA A 14 11.83 13.35 -16.23
C ALA A 14 11.43 12.91 -17.65
N LYS A 15 10.17 13.15 -18.06
CA LYS A 15 9.71 12.85 -19.42
C LYS A 15 10.48 13.66 -20.48
N ARG A 16 10.69 14.95 -20.24
CA ARG A 16 11.45 15.83 -21.13
C ARG A 16 12.88 15.30 -21.35
N ARG A 17 13.58 14.97 -20.25
CA ARG A 17 14.95 14.39 -20.34
C ARG A 17 14.96 13.04 -21.02
N ASN A 18 13.93 12.24 -20.83
CA ASN A 18 13.82 10.90 -21.39
C ASN A 18 13.61 10.89 -22.91
N GLN A 19 13.17 11.99 -23.52
CA GLN A 19 13.02 12.11 -24.97
C GLN A 19 14.30 11.74 -25.73
N HIS A 20 15.47 12.03 -25.13
CA HIS A 20 16.77 11.74 -25.74
C HIS A 20 17.33 10.36 -25.34
N SER A 21 16.86 9.76 -24.24
CA SER A 21 17.41 8.50 -23.71
C SER A 21 16.51 7.29 -23.97
N GLY A 22 15.24 7.49 -24.30
CA GLY A 22 14.30 6.45 -24.68
C GLY A 22 14.08 5.36 -23.62
N LYS A 23 14.27 5.66 -22.33
CA LYS A 23 14.09 4.69 -21.24
C LYS A 23 12.62 4.45 -20.97
N ASN A 24 12.29 3.25 -20.51
CA ASN A 24 10.96 2.99 -20.00
C ASN A 24 10.80 3.61 -18.60
N LEU A 25 9.96 4.66 -18.48
CA LEU A 25 9.71 5.35 -17.22
C LEU A 25 8.39 4.86 -16.62
N ALA A 26 8.47 4.40 -15.38
CA ALA A 26 7.30 4.15 -14.53
C ALA A 26 7.28 5.17 -13.39
N PHE A 27 6.12 5.78 -13.17
CA PHE A 27 5.91 6.70 -12.05
C PHE A 27 4.93 6.09 -11.07
N VAL A 28 5.28 6.15 -9.78
CA VAL A 28 4.44 5.70 -8.69
C VAL A 28 4.37 6.80 -7.64
N ILE A 29 3.16 7.18 -7.23
CA ILE A 29 2.95 8.11 -6.11
C ILE A 29 2.52 7.31 -4.89
N ALA A 30 3.33 7.33 -3.83
CA ALA A 30 2.96 6.79 -2.53
C ALA A 30 2.18 7.83 -1.72
N THR A 31 0.96 7.50 -1.31
CA THR A 31 0.07 8.41 -0.60
C THR A 31 -0.94 7.66 0.26
N HIS A 32 -1.39 8.26 1.36
CA HIS A 32 -2.48 7.73 2.19
C HIS A 32 -3.89 8.13 1.66
N LEU A 33 -3.97 8.72 0.49
CA LEU A 33 -5.18 9.13 -0.26
C LEU A 33 -6.06 10.22 0.40
N ALA A 34 -5.90 10.55 1.67
CA ALA A 34 -6.78 11.50 2.37
C ALA A 34 -6.84 12.92 1.74
N LEU A 35 -5.87 13.28 0.92
CA LEU A 35 -5.81 14.57 0.20
C LEU A 35 -5.89 14.39 -1.32
N ILE A 36 -6.33 13.22 -1.78
CA ILE A 36 -6.51 12.98 -3.21
C ILE A 36 -7.71 13.80 -3.72
N ASN A 37 -7.58 14.37 -4.90
CA ASN A 37 -8.65 15.12 -5.54
C ASN A 37 -8.65 14.87 -7.06
N ARG A 38 -9.66 15.41 -7.73
CA ARG A 38 -9.88 15.19 -9.17
C ARG A 38 -8.71 15.69 -10.02
N ASP A 39 -8.12 16.83 -9.69
CA ASP A 39 -7.01 17.42 -10.46
C ASP A 39 -5.74 16.56 -10.38
N ILE A 40 -5.45 16.03 -9.17
CA ILE A 40 -4.34 15.09 -8.96
C ILE A 40 -4.55 13.82 -9.79
N LEU A 41 -5.76 13.25 -9.75
CA LEU A 41 -6.07 12.03 -10.48
C LEU A 41 -6.11 12.25 -12.00
N GLN A 42 -6.57 13.41 -12.46
CA GLN A 42 -6.49 13.76 -13.87
C GLN A 42 -5.05 13.78 -14.37
N PHE A 43 -4.14 14.43 -13.63
CA PHE A 43 -2.71 14.44 -13.96
C PHE A 43 -2.10 13.02 -13.93
N CYS A 44 -2.49 12.19 -12.94
CA CYS A 44 -2.05 10.80 -12.88
C CYS A 44 -2.49 10.01 -14.11
N ARG A 45 -3.71 10.20 -14.57
CA ARG A 45 -4.24 9.58 -15.81
C ARG A 45 -3.43 10.01 -17.03
N GLU A 46 -3.24 11.32 -17.24
CA GLU A 46 -2.53 11.88 -18.39
C GLU A 46 -1.07 11.41 -18.49
N HIS A 47 -0.49 11.10 -17.34
CA HIS A 47 0.92 10.71 -17.26
C HIS A 47 1.13 9.23 -16.90
N SER A 48 0.08 8.40 -16.87
CA SER A 48 0.14 6.97 -16.54
C SER A 48 0.85 6.71 -15.20
N ILE A 49 0.49 7.51 -14.17
CA ILE A 49 1.09 7.42 -12.85
C ILE A 49 0.29 6.43 -12.01
N LEU A 50 0.95 5.42 -11.48
CA LEU A 50 0.39 4.46 -10.54
C LEU A 50 0.27 5.06 -9.14
N ILE A 51 -0.74 4.67 -8.41
CA ILE A 51 -0.93 5.05 -7.02
C ILE A 51 -0.56 3.87 -6.12
N SER A 52 0.25 4.12 -5.11
CA SER A 52 0.50 3.16 -4.03
C SER A 52 -0.04 3.75 -2.73
N THR A 53 -0.98 3.06 -2.11
CA THR A 53 -1.57 3.50 -0.84
C THR A 53 -1.18 2.60 0.32
N SER A 54 -1.57 2.99 1.51
CA SER A 54 -1.36 2.18 2.71
C SER A 54 -2.66 1.52 3.12
N LEU A 55 -2.63 0.20 3.28
CA LEU A 55 -3.71 -0.58 3.88
C LEU A 55 -3.07 -1.63 4.79
N ASP A 56 -3.26 -1.50 6.10
CA ASP A 56 -2.55 -2.36 7.06
C ASP A 56 -3.37 -3.61 7.46
N GLY A 57 -4.58 -3.75 6.96
CA GLY A 57 -5.51 -4.84 7.26
C GLY A 57 -6.89 -4.33 7.64
N PRO A 58 -7.67 -5.09 8.43
CA PRO A 58 -9.02 -4.70 8.85
C PRO A 58 -9.07 -3.36 9.57
N GLN A 59 -10.24 -2.72 9.59
CA GLN A 59 -10.49 -1.39 10.12
C GLN A 59 -9.82 -1.13 11.48
N ALA A 60 -10.02 -2.02 12.46
CA ALA A 60 -9.48 -1.84 13.80
C ALA A 60 -7.94 -1.80 13.80
N LEU A 61 -7.30 -2.70 13.07
CA LEU A 61 -5.84 -2.74 12.93
C LEU A 61 -5.33 -1.50 12.18
N HIS A 62 -5.96 -1.15 11.07
CA HIS A 62 -5.56 0.00 10.27
C HIS A 62 -5.65 1.30 11.07
N ASN A 63 -6.76 1.53 11.79
CA ASN A 63 -6.94 2.72 12.62
C ASN A 63 -5.94 2.78 13.78
N THR A 64 -5.61 1.63 14.39
CA THR A 64 -4.57 1.52 15.43
C THR A 64 -3.19 1.90 14.87
N ASN A 65 -2.83 1.38 13.71
CA ASN A 65 -1.53 1.62 13.08
C ASN A 65 -1.40 3.05 12.52
N ARG A 66 -2.52 3.66 12.14
CA ARG A 66 -2.59 4.98 11.48
C ARG A 66 -3.59 5.90 12.17
N PRO A 67 -3.33 6.25 13.44
CA PRO A 67 -4.25 7.06 14.20
C PRO A 67 -4.41 8.44 13.57
N ARG A 68 -5.66 8.93 13.52
CA ARG A 68 -6.01 10.29 13.09
C ARG A 68 -7.21 10.80 13.89
N PRO A 69 -7.40 12.13 13.96
CA PRO A 69 -8.62 12.68 14.54
C PRO A 69 -9.86 12.09 13.86
N GLY A 70 -10.80 11.61 14.66
CA GLY A 70 -12.03 10.98 14.20
C GLY A 70 -11.95 9.48 13.96
N ASP A 71 -10.81 8.84 14.23
CA ASP A 71 -10.58 7.37 14.18
C ASP A 71 -11.14 6.69 12.92
N ASN A 72 -11.00 7.35 11.77
CA ASN A 72 -11.58 6.94 10.49
C ASN A 72 -10.53 6.84 9.36
N SER A 73 -9.28 6.49 9.70
CA SER A 73 -8.21 6.37 8.68
C SER A 73 -8.50 5.25 7.69
N TYR A 74 -9.10 4.16 8.13
CA TYR A 74 -9.52 3.06 7.27
C TYR A 74 -10.56 3.50 6.24
N GLU A 75 -11.67 4.09 6.69
CA GLU A 75 -12.75 4.55 5.79
C GLU A 75 -12.22 5.53 4.75
N LYS A 76 -11.37 6.46 5.16
CA LYS A 76 -10.75 7.42 4.23
C LYS A 76 -9.81 6.76 3.23
N THR A 77 -9.12 5.70 3.62
CA THR A 77 -8.30 4.92 2.70
C THR A 77 -9.18 4.17 1.70
N ILE A 78 -10.25 3.50 2.14
CA ILE A 78 -11.17 2.77 1.25
C ILE A 78 -11.89 3.72 0.29
N GLU A 79 -12.44 4.83 0.77
CA GLU A 79 -13.03 5.88 -0.08
C GLU A 79 -12.02 6.36 -1.15
N GLY A 80 -10.77 6.57 -0.75
CA GLY A 80 -9.71 6.98 -1.67
C GLY A 80 -9.36 5.91 -2.71
N ILE A 81 -9.29 4.64 -2.32
CA ILE A 81 -9.07 3.51 -3.24
C ILE A 81 -10.19 3.45 -4.28
N GLN A 82 -11.45 3.55 -3.85
CA GLN A 82 -12.61 3.55 -4.74
C GLN A 82 -12.54 4.71 -5.73
N THR A 83 -12.26 5.92 -5.25
CA THR A 83 -12.12 7.12 -6.10
C THR A 83 -11.01 6.96 -7.14
N VAL A 84 -9.85 6.39 -6.76
CA VAL A 84 -8.76 6.11 -7.71
C VAL A 84 -9.20 5.10 -8.75
N ARG A 85 -9.87 4.02 -8.36
CA ARG A 85 -10.35 2.98 -9.27
C ARG A 85 -11.39 3.49 -10.27
N GLU A 86 -12.30 4.32 -9.82
CA GLU A 86 -13.32 4.95 -10.68
C GLU A 86 -12.68 5.88 -11.73
N MET A 87 -11.67 6.63 -11.33
CA MET A 87 -11.05 7.62 -12.21
C MET A 87 -9.91 7.07 -13.06
N LEU A 88 -9.10 6.16 -12.56
CA LEU A 88 -7.90 5.69 -13.25
C LEU A 88 -8.02 4.24 -13.74
N GLY A 89 -8.87 3.44 -13.14
CA GLY A 89 -9.00 2.01 -13.38
C GLY A 89 -8.52 1.16 -12.19
N ARG A 90 -8.98 -0.10 -12.14
CA ARG A 90 -8.75 -1.01 -11.00
C ARG A 90 -7.27 -1.26 -10.71
N ASP A 91 -6.49 -1.45 -11.76
CA ASP A 91 -5.08 -1.84 -11.67
C ASP A 91 -4.14 -0.63 -11.45
N GLN A 92 -4.71 0.59 -11.34
CA GLN A 92 -3.93 1.81 -11.14
C GLN A 92 -3.68 2.14 -9.66
N VAL A 93 -4.17 1.33 -8.74
CA VAL A 93 -3.90 1.47 -7.30
C VAL A 93 -3.41 0.15 -6.72
N SER A 94 -2.29 0.19 -6.01
CA SER A 94 -1.76 -0.88 -5.19
C SER A 94 -1.81 -0.49 -3.71
N ALA A 95 -1.83 -1.49 -2.83
CA ALA A 95 -1.76 -1.29 -1.40
C ALA A 95 -0.48 -1.88 -0.80
N LEU A 96 0.08 -1.20 0.20
CA LEU A 96 1.20 -1.67 0.99
C LEU A 96 0.81 -1.63 2.47
N MET A 97 1.08 -2.71 3.17
CA MET A 97 0.92 -2.76 4.61
C MET A 97 2.22 -2.39 5.35
N THR A 98 2.06 -1.98 6.59
CA THR A 98 3.15 -1.94 7.57
C THR A 98 2.88 -2.98 8.64
N THR A 99 3.77 -3.97 8.75
CA THR A 99 3.66 -4.99 9.80
C THR A 99 4.15 -4.39 11.11
N THR A 100 3.21 -4.14 12.02
CA THR A 100 3.50 -3.71 13.40
C THR A 100 3.40 -4.91 14.35
N GLU A 101 3.73 -4.72 15.63
CA GLU A 101 3.51 -5.76 16.64
C GLU A 101 2.04 -6.21 16.70
N ALA A 102 1.09 -5.26 16.54
CA ALA A 102 -0.34 -5.57 16.50
C ALA A 102 -0.78 -6.38 15.27
N SER A 103 0.03 -6.41 14.21
CA SER A 103 -0.27 -7.19 13.00
C SER A 103 0.08 -8.67 13.15
N LEU A 104 1.02 -9.02 14.06
CA LEU A 104 1.68 -10.32 14.06
C LEU A 104 0.76 -11.51 14.40
N ASP A 105 -0.40 -11.26 15.00
CA ASP A 105 -1.35 -12.29 15.40
C ASP A 105 -2.61 -12.36 14.49
N CYS A 106 -2.62 -11.62 13.35
CA CYS A 106 -3.85 -11.50 12.54
C CYS A 106 -3.59 -11.55 11.02
N VAL A 107 -2.61 -12.34 10.57
CA VAL A 107 -2.21 -12.38 9.14
C VAL A 107 -3.33 -12.82 8.22
N GLU A 108 -4.16 -13.79 8.61
CA GLU A 108 -5.27 -14.27 7.79
C GLU A 108 -6.30 -13.16 7.55
N SER A 109 -6.71 -12.45 8.62
CA SER A 109 -7.64 -11.33 8.50
C SER A 109 -7.06 -10.15 7.69
N ILE A 110 -5.75 -9.97 7.68
CA ILE A 110 -5.07 -9.00 6.82
C ILE A 110 -5.18 -9.43 5.35
N VAL A 111 -4.93 -10.69 5.04
CA VAL A 111 -5.07 -11.23 3.68
C VAL A 111 -6.52 -11.15 3.21
N ASP A 112 -7.48 -11.52 4.07
CA ASP A 112 -8.91 -11.44 3.78
C ASP A 112 -9.36 -10.01 3.48
N GLU A 113 -8.83 -9.03 4.21
CA GLU A 113 -9.08 -7.60 3.92
C GLU A 113 -8.60 -7.19 2.53
N TYR A 114 -7.40 -7.62 2.13
CA TYR A 114 -6.89 -7.36 0.79
C TYR A 114 -7.75 -8.01 -0.29
N LEU A 115 -8.21 -9.25 -0.07
CA LEU A 115 -9.15 -9.93 -0.97
C LEU A 115 -10.49 -9.18 -1.04
N ALA A 116 -11.04 -8.79 0.11
CA ALA A 116 -12.30 -8.03 0.19
C ALA A 116 -12.21 -6.69 -0.55
N GLN A 117 -11.03 -6.07 -0.54
CA GLN A 117 -10.74 -4.86 -1.32
C GLN A 117 -10.30 -5.16 -2.76
N ASP A 118 -10.46 -6.39 -3.25
CA ASP A 118 -10.14 -6.80 -4.63
C ASP A 118 -8.68 -6.52 -5.05
N PHE A 119 -7.73 -6.64 -4.12
CA PHE A 119 -6.31 -6.69 -4.44
C PHE A 119 -5.91 -8.12 -4.82
N LYS A 120 -4.94 -8.24 -5.73
CA LYS A 120 -4.48 -9.54 -6.26
C LYS A 120 -3.25 -10.08 -5.53
N GLY A 121 -2.79 -9.36 -4.53
CA GLY A 121 -1.63 -9.79 -3.76
C GLY A 121 -1.28 -8.82 -2.64
N ILE A 122 -0.35 -9.24 -1.82
CA ILE A 122 0.13 -8.52 -0.64
C ILE A 122 1.65 -8.61 -0.53
N PHE A 123 2.22 -7.71 0.23
CA PHE A 123 3.64 -7.66 0.55
C PHE A 123 3.80 -7.75 2.08
N LEU A 124 3.99 -8.96 2.60
CA LEU A 124 4.11 -9.25 4.04
C LEU A 124 5.50 -8.90 4.58
N ARG A 125 5.93 -7.67 4.38
CA ARG A 125 7.28 -7.24 4.74
C ARG A 125 7.43 -6.91 6.23
N PRO A 126 8.64 -7.13 6.82
CA PRO A 126 8.89 -6.77 8.20
C PRO A 126 8.87 -5.25 8.42
N LEU A 127 8.74 -4.84 9.69
CA LEU A 127 8.90 -3.45 10.07
C LEU A 127 10.33 -3.00 9.76
N SER A 128 10.47 -1.98 8.93
CA SER A 128 11.78 -1.40 8.63
C SER A 128 12.18 -0.40 9.73
N PRO A 129 13.43 -0.43 10.22
CA PRO A 129 13.91 0.47 11.28
C PRO A 129 14.24 1.87 10.72
N TYR A 130 13.25 2.53 10.09
CA TYR A 130 13.37 3.87 9.51
C TYR A 130 12.24 4.80 9.95
N GLY A 131 12.48 6.10 9.86
CA GLY A 131 11.47 7.12 10.06
C GLY A 131 10.79 7.07 11.44
N PHE A 132 9.49 6.93 11.48
CA PHE A 132 8.70 6.89 12.71
C PHE A 132 9.02 5.68 13.60
N ALA A 133 9.36 4.53 13.02
CA ALA A 133 9.72 3.35 13.79
C ALA A 133 10.93 3.60 14.70
N ILE A 134 11.90 4.38 14.25
CA ILE A 134 13.05 4.81 15.08
C ILE A 134 12.60 5.80 16.15
N LYS A 135 11.81 6.83 15.78
CA LYS A 135 11.36 7.88 16.70
C LYS A 135 10.51 7.34 17.83
N THR A 136 9.62 6.42 17.54
CA THR A 136 8.72 5.77 18.51
C THR A 136 9.37 4.60 19.24
N LYS A 137 10.59 4.19 18.86
CA LYS A 137 11.26 2.98 19.34
C LYS A 137 10.45 1.70 19.08
N ALA A 138 9.44 1.74 18.23
CA ALA A 138 8.57 0.61 17.91
C ALA A 138 9.36 -0.60 17.39
N TYR A 139 10.47 -0.38 16.67
CA TYR A 139 11.35 -1.43 16.19
C TYR A 139 12.05 -2.23 17.32
N ARG A 140 12.16 -1.65 18.54
CA ARG A 140 12.82 -2.35 19.67
C ARG A 140 11.93 -3.43 20.28
N ALA A 141 10.63 -3.24 20.23
CA ALA A 141 9.64 -4.22 20.67
C ALA A 141 9.33 -5.25 19.57
N TYR A 142 9.71 -4.97 18.32
CA TYR A 142 9.41 -5.80 17.18
C TYR A 142 10.28 -7.07 17.19
N ASN A 143 9.64 -8.22 17.31
CA ASN A 143 10.28 -9.52 17.38
C ASN A 143 10.39 -10.14 15.97
N ALA A 144 11.63 -10.33 15.48
CA ALA A 144 11.88 -10.89 14.16
C ALA A 144 11.45 -12.37 14.04
N GLU A 145 11.51 -13.15 15.12
CA GLU A 145 11.07 -14.54 15.13
C GLU A 145 9.54 -14.62 15.03
N ARG A 146 8.82 -13.77 15.76
CA ARG A 146 7.35 -13.63 15.61
C ARG A 146 6.96 -13.17 14.20
N TRP A 147 7.72 -12.25 13.60
CA TRP A 147 7.46 -11.87 12.21
C TRP A 147 7.69 -13.04 11.26
N LEU A 148 8.72 -13.85 11.46
CA LEU A 148 8.96 -15.02 10.62
C LEU A 148 7.81 -16.03 10.72
N GLU A 149 7.25 -16.22 11.93
CA GLU A 149 6.07 -17.07 12.12
C GLU A 149 4.82 -16.49 11.43
N PHE A 150 4.56 -15.20 11.62
CA PHE A 150 3.53 -14.46 10.89
C PHE A 150 3.66 -14.64 9.37
N TYR A 151 4.88 -14.51 8.84
CA TYR A 151 5.13 -14.69 7.40
C TYR A 151 4.83 -16.11 6.92
N LYS A 152 5.28 -17.12 7.67
CA LYS A 152 5.02 -18.53 7.36
C LYS A 152 3.52 -18.85 7.35
N GLN A 153 2.80 -18.40 8.38
CA GLN A 153 1.34 -18.56 8.48
C GLN A 153 0.64 -17.88 7.32
N GLY A 154 1.00 -16.63 7.00
CA GLY A 154 0.44 -15.89 5.88
C GLY A 154 0.69 -16.56 4.54
N LEU A 155 1.92 -17.01 4.30
CA LEU A 155 2.27 -17.75 3.07
C LEU A 155 1.48 -19.06 2.96
N HIS A 156 1.38 -19.81 4.06
CA HIS A 156 0.59 -21.04 4.09
C HIS A 156 -0.89 -20.77 3.76
N TYR A 157 -1.47 -19.75 4.39
CA TYR A 157 -2.85 -19.35 4.11
C TYR A 157 -3.08 -18.95 2.65
N ILE A 158 -2.17 -18.18 2.07
CA ILE A 158 -2.23 -17.79 0.65
C ILE A 158 -2.12 -19.02 -0.27
N ILE A 159 -1.27 -19.99 0.04
CA ILE A 159 -1.17 -21.25 -0.71
C ILE A 159 -2.51 -22.01 -0.65
N GLU A 160 -3.16 -22.08 0.51
CA GLU A 160 -4.47 -22.75 0.65
C GLU A 160 -5.57 -22.01 -0.13
N LEU A 161 -5.56 -20.68 -0.16
CA LEU A 161 -6.48 -19.90 -1.02
C LEU A 161 -6.28 -20.25 -2.50
N ASN A 162 -5.03 -20.28 -2.95
CA ASN A 162 -4.70 -20.62 -4.34
C ASN A 162 -5.13 -22.06 -4.71
N ARG A 163 -4.98 -23.02 -3.79
CA ARG A 163 -5.47 -24.40 -3.98
C ARG A 163 -6.99 -24.49 -4.12
N ARG A 164 -7.71 -23.53 -3.55
CA ARG A 164 -9.18 -23.39 -3.69
C ARG A 164 -9.60 -22.59 -4.93
N GLY A 165 -8.65 -22.19 -5.77
CA GLY A 165 -8.89 -21.40 -6.98
C GLY A 165 -9.02 -19.89 -6.77
N ILE A 166 -8.66 -19.38 -5.60
CA ILE A 166 -8.59 -17.94 -5.32
C ILE A 166 -7.17 -17.47 -5.59
N GLU A 167 -6.96 -16.85 -6.75
CA GLU A 167 -5.63 -16.35 -7.13
C GLU A 167 -5.22 -15.15 -6.26
N PHE A 168 -4.17 -15.34 -5.47
CA PHE A 168 -3.61 -14.29 -4.63
C PHE A 168 -2.10 -14.49 -4.47
N MET A 169 -1.32 -13.41 -4.55
CA MET A 169 0.13 -13.47 -4.52
C MET A 169 0.72 -12.88 -3.24
N GLU A 170 1.81 -13.48 -2.77
CA GLU A 170 2.73 -12.86 -1.83
C GLU A 170 3.99 -12.43 -2.59
N TYR A 171 4.27 -11.12 -2.63
CA TYR A 171 5.27 -10.55 -3.55
C TYR A 171 6.74 -10.80 -3.19
N TYR A 172 7.06 -11.33 -2.00
CA TYR A 172 8.41 -11.81 -1.68
C TYR A 172 8.67 -13.22 -2.23
N ALA A 173 7.59 -14.03 -2.33
CA ALA A 173 7.68 -15.43 -2.72
C ALA A 173 7.40 -15.67 -4.21
N SER A 174 7.03 -14.65 -4.96
CA SER A 174 6.65 -14.71 -6.39
C SER A 174 7.83 -14.46 -7.34
#